data_47dfda4e7cb76c00859b6fea85558200
#
_entry.id   47dfda4e7cb76c00859b6fea85558200
#
_cell.length_a   1.000
_cell.length_b   1.000
_cell.length_c   1.000
_cell.angle_alpha   90.00
_cell.angle_beta   90.00
_cell.angle_gamma   90.00
#
_symmetry.space_group_name_H-M   'P 1'
#
loop_
_entity.id
_entity.type
_entity.pdbx_description
1 polymer ?
#
loop_
_entity_poly.entity_id
_entity_poly.type
_entity_poly.pdbx_seq_one_letter_code
_entity_poly.pdbx_strand_id
1 'polypeptide(L)'
;MEPAGADWHGELCALLDVTVDVGLLERALTHRSFAYENGNLPTNERLEFLGDSVLGLVVTDTLFRGHPELPEGQLAKLRAAVVNMRALADVGRDLRLGEFVRLGRGEETTGGRDKTSILADTLEAVLGAVYIDRGLPAAADLVHRLFDPLIEEAATLGAGLDWKTSLQELTASASMGVPEYVVSETGPDHQKLFTAVARVAGDDYGQGRGRSKKEAEQEAAATAWRRLREELPDDGTGDADSPGSTGTDGSDRPTDA
;
A
#
# COMPACT_ATOMS: atom_id res chain seq x y z
N MET A 1 -16.34 -26.16 -14.43
CA MET A 1 -16.68 -26.81 -13.16
C MET A 1 -17.29 -25.75 -12.27
N GLU A 2 -18.46 -25.98 -11.70
CA GLU A 2 -19.02 -25.05 -10.73
C GLU A 2 -18.10 -24.93 -9.51
N PRO A 3 -18.03 -23.76 -8.83
CA PRO A 3 -17.23 -23.62 -7.62
C PRO A 3 -17.63 -24.67 -6.59
N ALA A 4 -16.65 -25.08 -5.78
CA ALA A 4 -16.76 -26.19 -4.86
C ALA A 4 -17.90 -25.99 -3.83
N GLY A 5 -18.91 -26.88 -3.85
CA GLY A 5 -19.92 -27.01 -2.81
C GLY A 5 -21.24 -26.33 -3.11
N ALA A 6 -22.33 -26.84 -2.50
CA ALA A 6 -23.68 -26.35 -2.71
C ALA A 6 -23.94 -24.93 -2.17
N ASP A 7 -23.03 -24.36 -1.38
CA ASP A 7 -23.13 -23.01 -0.79
C ASP A 7 -21.80 -22.22 -0.81
N TRP A 8 -21.14 -22.17 -1.95
CA TRP A 8 -19.90 -21.39 -2.15
C TRP A 8 -20.08 -19.91 -1.79
N HIS A 9 -21.26 -19.34 -2.05
CA HIS A 9 -21.56 -17.94 -1.81
C HIS A 9 -21.56 -17.62 -0.31
N GLY A 10 -22.26 -18.43 0.49
CA GLY A 10 -22.27 -18.27 1.94
C GLY A 10 -20.88 -18.49 2.57
N GLU A 11 -20.13 -19.46 2.07
CA GLU A 11 -18.76 -19.73 2.52
C GLU A 11 -17.84 -18.53 2.22
N LEU A 12 -17.88 -17.99 1.00
CA LEU A 12 -17.06 -16.84 0.62
C LEU A 12 -17.47 -15.58 1.41
N CYS A 13 -18.78 -15.30 1.56
CA CYS A 13 -19.26 -14.18 2.38
C CYS A 13 -18.78 -14.30 3.84
N ALA A 14 -18.73 -15.50 4.40
CA ALA A 14 -18.20 -15.74 5.74
C ALA A 14 -16.69 -15.46 5.84
N LEU A 15 -15.89 -15.85 4.85
CA LEU A 15 -14.45 -15.54 4.78
C LEU A 15 -14.20 -14.03 4.62
N LEU A 16 -15.05 -13.36 3.83
CA LEU A 16 -14.98 -11.92 3.63
C LEU A 16 -15.57 -11.12 4.81
N ASP A 17 -16.26 -11.75 5.74
CA ASP A 17 -17.03 -11.12 6.82
C ASP A 17 -17.97 -9.99 6.30
N VAL A 18 -18.48 -10.17 5.10
CA VAL A 18 -19.42 -9.25 4.46
C VAL A 18 -20.32 -10.00 3.48
N THR A 19 -21.62 -9.72 3.53
CA THR A 19 -22.56 -10.28 2.55
C THR A 19 -22.59 -9.41 1.30
N VAL A 20 -22.39 -10.01 0.15
CA VAL A 20 -22.34 -9.34 -1.17
C VAL A 20 -23.30 -10.04 -2.12
N ASP A 21 -23.85 -9.28 -3.07
CA ASP A 21 -24.71 -9.84 -4.12
C ASP A 21 -24.05 -11.01 -4.84
N VAL A 22 -24.80 -12.09 -5.01
CA VAL A 22 -24.28 -13.34 -5.59
C VAL A 22 -23.79 -13.14 -7.02
N GLY A 23 -24.49 -12.35 -7.83
CA GLY A 23 -24.13 -12.09 -9.23
C GLY A 23 -22.85 -11.24 -9.36
N LEU A 24 -22.63 -10.30 -8.44
CA LEU A 24 -21.40 -9.51 -8.38
C LEU A 24 -20.20 -10.38 -7.97
N LEU A 25 -20.36 -11.23 -6.94
CA LEU A 25 -19.30 -12.16 -6.55
C LEU A 25 -19.00 -13.18 -7.66
N GLU A 26 -20.05 -13.76 -8.28
CA GLU A 26 -19.85 -14.68 -9.41
C GLU A 26 -19.04 -14.03 -10.53
N ARG A 27 -19.34 -12.76 -10.83
CA ARG A 27 -18.57 -12.01 -11.82
C ARG A 27 -17.14 -11.72 -11.36
N ALA A 28 -16.92 -11.35 -10.09
CA ALA A 28 -15.59 -11.11 -9.53
C ALA A 28 -14.71 -12.36 -9.59
N LEU A 29 -15.31 -13.54 -9.47
CA LEU A 29 -14.64 -14.83 -9.56
C LEU A 29 -14.51 -15.35 -11.01
N THR A 30 -15.05 -14.69 -12.02
CA THR A 30 -15.05 -15.15 -13.41
C THR A 30 -13.83 -14.63 -14.16
N HIS A 31 -12.77 -15.47 -14.24
CA HIS A 31 -11.59 -15.17 -15.04
C HIS A 31 -11.88 -15.26 -16.54
N ARG A 32 -11.16 -14.46 -17.34
CA ARG A 32 -11.35 -14.39 -18.81
C ARG A 32 -11.26 -15.74 -19.52
N SER A 33 -10.43 -16.69 -19.03
CA SER A 33 -10.32 -18.01 -19.63
C SER A 33 -11.62 -18.81 -19.51
N PHE A 34 -12.30 -18.73 -18.38
CA PHE A 34 -13.61 -19.34 -18.18
C PHE A 34 -14.68 -18.66 -19.04
N ALA A 35 -14.69 -17.35 -19.05
CA ALA A 35 -15.64 -16.58 -19.84
C ALA A 35 -15.58 -16.94 -21.32
N TYR A 36 -14.37 -17.04 -21.86
CA TYR A 36 -14.15 -17.42 -23.27
C TYR A 36 -14.71 -18.83 -23.60
N GLU A 37 -14.50 -19.82 -22.74
CA GLU A 37 -14.99 -21.20 -22.93
C GLU A 37 -16.52 -21.31 -22.74
N ASN A 38 -17.16 -20.33 -22.08
CA ASN A 38 -18.58 -20.37 -21.71
C ASN A 38 -19.42 -19.25 -22.34
N GLY A 39 -19.14 -18.93 -23.60
CA GLY A 39 -19.98 -18.02 -24.40
C GLY A 39 -19.69 -16.53 -24.18
N ASN A 40 -18.44 -16.18 -23.84
CA ASN A 40 -17.99 -14.81 -23.59
C ASN A 40 -18.78 -14.11 -22.48
N LEU A 41 -18.86 -14.75 -21.33
CA LEU A 41 -19.48 -14.18 -20.14
C LEU A 41 -18.76 -12.89 -19.72
N PRO A 42 -19.42 -11.99 -18.95
CA PRO A 42 -18.74 -10.87 -18.33
C PRO A 42 -17.61 -11.32 -17.41
N THR A 43 -16.40 -10.77 -17.63
CA THR A 43 -15.20 -11.08 -16.85
C THR A 43 -15.09 -10.20 -15.59
N ASN A 44 -14.12 -10.55 -14.73
CA ASN A 44 -13.76 -9.78 -13.54
C ASN A 44 -12.96 -8.50 -13.83
N GLU A 45 -12.36 -8.33 -15.00
CA GLU A 45 -11.41 -7.26 -15.33
C GLU A 45 -11.89 -5.84 -15.00
N ARG A 46 -13.18 -5.54 -15.19
CA ARG A 46 -13.71 -4.21 -14.82
C ARG A 46 -13.92 -4.03 -13.31
N LEU A 47 -14.18 -5.12 -12.59
CA LEU A 47 -14.25 -5.10 -11.12
C LEU A 47 -12.85 -5.00 -10.52
N GLU A 48 -11.87 -5.70 -11.06
CA GLU A 48 -10.44 -5.59 -10.76
C GLU A 48 -9.97 -4.13 -10.88
N PHE A 49 -10.18 -3.49 -12.04
CA PHE A 49 -9.83 -2.09 -12.25
C PHE A 49 -10.41 -1.14 -11.20
N LEU A 50 -11.67 -1.36 -10.81
CA LEU A 50 -12.33 -0.56 -9.78
C LEU A 50 -11.78 -0.87 -8.38
N GLY A 51 -11.58 -2.16 -8.09
CA GLY A 51 -11.09 -2.63 -6.80
C GLY A 51 -9.66 -2.19 -6.50
N ASP A 52 -8.76 -2.19 -7.50
CA ASP A 52 -7.43 -1.60 -7.38
C ASP A 52 -7.49 -0.15 -6.90
N SER A 53 -8.37 0.65 -7.51
CA SER A 53 -8.55 2.05 -7.13
C SER A 53 -9.11 2.21 -5.71
N VAL A 54 -10.04 1.36 -5.29
CA VAL A 54 -10.60 1.34 -3.93
C VAL A 54 -9.53 0.94 -2.91
N LEU A 55 -8.79 -0.13 -3.18
CA LEU A 55 -7.67 -0.58 -2.35
C LEU A 55 -6.61 0.52 -2.21
N GLY A 56 -6.21 1.09 -3.35
CA GLY A 56 -5.22 2.16 -3.40
C GLY A 56 -5.64 3.39 -2.58
N LEU A 57 -6.91 3.78 -2.65
CA LEU A 57 -7.45 4.90 -1.87
C LEU A 57 -7.40 4.61 -0.37
N VAL A 58 -7.94 3.46 0.07
CA VAL A 58 -8.03 3.13 1.50
C VAL A 58 -6.65 2.99 2.12
N VAL A 59 -5.74 2.24 1.48
CA VAL A 59 -4.36 2.09 1.98
C VAL A 59 -3.63 3.43 2.01
N THR A 60 -3.84 4.29 1.00
CA THR A 60 -3.22 5.62 0.98
C THR A 60 -3.75 6.51 2.12
N ASP A 61 -5.06 6.53 2.35
CA ASP A 61 -5.66 7.28 3.47
C ASP A 61 -5.15 6.78 4.83
N THR A 62 -5.05 5.45 5.00
CA THR A 62 -4.49 4.82 6.21
C THR A 62 -3.06 5.26 6.47
N LEU A 63 -2.21 5.19 5.46
CA LEU A 63 -0.80 5.59 5.56
C LEU A 63 -0.66 7.09 5.82
N PHE A 64 -1.43 7.92 5.12
CA PHE A 64 -1.41 9.37 5.26
C PHE A 64 -1.79 9.82 6.68
N ARG A 65 -2.84 9.21 7.25
CA ARG A 65 -3.28 9.54 8.62
C ARG A 65 -2.44 8.90 9.70
N GLY A 66 -1.96 7.69 9.46
CA GLY A 66 -1.15 6.94 10.42
C GLY A 66 0.29 7.43 10.56
N HIS A 67 0.81 8.12 9.52
CA HIS A 67 2.21 8.56 9.46
C HIS A 67 2.33 10.03 9.00
N PRO A 68 1.78 10.99 9.78
CA PRO A 68 1.79 12.40 9.40
C PRO A 68 3.20 13.00 9.31
N GLU A 69 4.19 12.34 9.93
CA GLU A 69 5.59 12.74 9.91
C GLU A 69 6.34 12.31 8.63
N LEU A 70 5.81 11.35 7.87
CA LEU A 70 6.51 10.81 6.70
C LEU A 70 6.27 11.65 5.44
N PRO A 71 7.33 11.98 4.68
CA PRO A 71 7.18 12.64 3.39
C PRO A 71 6.55 11.71 2.35
N GLU A 72 5.98 12.31 1.29
CA GLU A 72 5.27 11.61 0.20
C GLU A 72 6.05 10.41 -0.34
N GLY A 73 7.35 10.60 -0.64
CA GLY A 73 8.17 9.51 -1.20
C GLY A 73 8.30 8.28 -0.28
N GLN A 74 8.23 8.46 1.04
CA GLN A 74 8.23 7.33 2.00
C GLN A 74 6.84 6.68 2.07
N LEU A 75 5.77 7.46 2.10
CA LEU A 75 4.39 6.94 2.04
C LEU A 75 4.17 6.11 0.76
N ALA A 76 4.66 6.58 -0.38
CA ALA A 76 4.60 5.86 -1.65
C ALA A 76 5.34 4.51 -1.60
N LYS A 77 6.52 4.46 -0.96
CA LYS A 77 7.29 3.23 -0.78
C LYS A 77 6.59 2.25 0.16
N LEU A 78 6.01 2.72 1.29
CA LEU A 78 5.20 1.87 2.18
C LEU A 78 3.99 1.31 1.45
N ARG A 79 3.28 2.15 0.70
CA ARG A 79 2.15 1.68 -0.12
C ARG A 79 2.59 0.59 -1.10
N ALA A 80 3.69 0.78 -1.84
CA ALA A 80 4.20 -0.21 -2.78
C ALA A 80 4.66 -1.51 -2.11
N ALA A 81 5.07 -1.47 -0.84
CA ALA A 81 5.43 -2.66 -0.08
C ALA A 81 4.22 -3.54 0.24
N VAL A 82 3.04 -2.95 0.44
CA VAL A 82 1.81 -3.67 0.83
C VAL A 82 0.80 -3.82 -0.31
N VAL A 83 0.78 -2.90 -1.29
CA VAL A 83 -0.07 -2.97 -2.48
C VAL A 83 0.79 -3.35 -3.67
N ASN A 84 1.02 -4.65 -3.83
CA ASN A 84 1.70 -5.24 -4.97
C ASN A 84 1.14 -6.63 -5.24
N MET A 85 1.34 -7.12 -6.45
CA MET A 85 0.80 -8.40 -6.92
C MET A 85 1.07 -9.57 -5.97
N ARG A 86 2.26 -9.62 -5.35
CA ARG A 86 2.63 -10.73 -4.45
C ARG A 86 1.85 -10.65 -3.14
N ALA A 87 1.82 -9.47 -2.50
CA ALA A 87 1.08 -9.26 -1.26
C ALA A 87 -0.42 -9.52 -1.45
N LEU A 88 -1.00 -9.03 -2.55
CA LEU A 88 -2.40 -9.29 -2.88
C LEU A 88 -2.67 -10.79 -3.07
N ALA A 89 -1.79 -11.49 -3.75
CA ALA A 89 -1.94 -12.94 -3.95
C ALA A 89 -1.83 -13.72 -2.64
N ASP A 90 -0.95 -13.30 -1.72
CA ASP A 90 -0.82 -13.94 -0.41
C ASP A 90 -2.11 -13.74 0.41
N VAL A 91 -2.68 -12.54 0.42
CA VAL A 91 -4.02 -12.28 1.01
C VAL A 91 -5.10 -13.12 0.31
N GLY A 92 -5.05 -13.24 -1.02
CA GLY A 92 -5.97 -14.09 -1.79
C GLY A 92 -5.86 -15.58 -1.42
N ARG A 93 -4.67 -16.09 -1.08
CA ARG A 93 -4.46 -17.44 -0.57
C ARG A 93 -5.05 -17.62 0.82
N ASP A 94 -4.82 -16.66 1.72
CA ASP A 94 -5.37 -16.70 3.07
C ASP A 94 -6.90 -16.71 3.07
N LEU A 95 -7.51 -16.00 2.11
CA LEU A 95 -8.96 -16.04 1.85
C LEU A 95 -9.41 -17.25 1.02
N ARG A 96 -8.49 -18.15 0.63
CA ARG A 96 -8.78 -19.35 -0.19
C ARG A 96 -9.46 -19.02 -1.53
N LEU A 97 -9.22 -17.82 -2.09
CA LEU A 97 -9.90 -17.37 -3.32
C LEU A 97 -9.72 -18.33 -4.50
N GLY A 98 -8.58 -19.01 -4.58
CA GLY A 98 -8.33 -19.99 -5.62
C GLY A 98 -9.33 -21.17 -5.68
N GLU A 99 -10.03 -21.46 -4.58
CA GLU A 99 -11.07 -22.49 -4.54
C GLU A 99 -12.37 -22.03 -5.21
N PHE A 100 -12.62 -20.72 -5.21
CA PHE A 100 -13.83 -20.11 -5.75
C PHE A 100 -13.68 -19.60 -7.17
N VAL A 101 -12.45 -19.28 -7.60
CA VAL A 101 -12.17 -18.75 -8.95
C VAL A 101 -12.64 -19.72 -10.04
N ARG A 102 -13.33 -19.18 -11.05
CA ARG A 102 -13.83 -19.89 -12.23
C ARG A 102 -12.79 -19.75 -13.35
N LEU A 103 -12.15 -20.85 -13.69
CA LEU A 103 -11.08 -20.91 -14.69
C LEU A 103 -11.48 -21.77 -15.88
N GLY A 104 -10.99 -21.42 -17.07
CA GLY A 104 -11.02 -22.32 -18.23
C GLY A 104 -10.08 -23.50 -18.04
N ARG A 105 -10.34 -24.58 -18.72
CA ARG A 105 -9.60 -25.86 -18.58
C ARG A 105 -8.10 -25.72 -18.78
N GLY A 106 -7.68 -24.89 -19.75
CA GLY A 106 -6.26 -24.64 -20.02
C GLY A 106 -5.56 -23.96 -18.84
N GLU A 107 -6.19 -22.96 -18.25
CA GLU A 107 -5.63 -22.22 -17.10
C GLU A 107 -5.63 -23.10 -15.83
N GLU A 108 -6.70 -23.88 -15.63
CA GLU A 108 -6.81 -24.79 -14.49
C GLU A 108 -5.73 -25.88 -14.51
N THR A 109 -5.44 -26.47 -15.67
CA THR A 109 -4.40 -27.51 -15.83
C THR A 109 -2.99 -26.99 -15.60
N THR A 110 -2.76 -25.69 -15.74
CA THR A 110 -1.45 -25.04 -15.50
C THR A 110 -1.31 -24.46 -14.09
N GLY A 111 -2.20 -24.82 -13.17
CA GLY A 111 -2.15 -24.37 -11.79
C GLY A 111 -2.72 -22.97 -11.56
N GLY A 112 -3.62 -22.50 -12.43
CA GLY A 112 -4.21 -21.17 -12.37
C GLY A 112 -4.83 -20.80 -11.04
N ARG A 113 -5.32 -21.78 -10.24
CA ARG A 113 -5.92 -21.56 -8.92
C ARG A 113 -4.95 -20.97 -7.88
N ASP A 114 -3.64 -21.21 -8.04
CA ASP A 114 -2.60 -20.65 -7.14
C ASP A 114 -1.68 -19.65 -7.84
N LYS A 115 -2.02 -19.25 -9.06
CA LYS A 115 -1.22 -18.30 -9.83
C LYS A 115 -1.34 -16.89 -9.24
N THR A 116 -0.19 -16.32 -8.92
CA THR A 116 -0.09 -15.03 -8.24
C THR A 116 -0.91 -13.92 -8.92
N SER A 117 -0.83 -13.78 -10.26
CA SER A 117 -1.60 -12.76 -10.97
C SER A 117 -3.12 -12.99 -10.84
N ILE A 118 -3.58 -14.24 -11.00
CA ILE A 118 -5.02 -14.55 -10.94
C ILE A 118 -5.59 -14.31 -9.54
N LEU A 119 -4.84 -14.65 -8.49
CA LEU A 119 -5.28 -14.41 -7.12
C LEU A 119 -5.31 -12.92 -6.78
N ALA A 120 -4.31 -12.14 -7.22
CA ALA A 120 -4.28 -10.71 -7.02
C ALA A 120 -5.45 -10.03 -7.74
N ASP A 121 -5.61 -10.26 -9.05
CA ASP A 121 -6.70 -9.70 -9.86
C ASP A 121 -8.08 -10.09 -9.31
N THR A 122 -8.22 -11.33 -8.80
CA THR A 122 -9.47 -11.79 -8.18
C THR A 122 -9.76 -11.07 -6.87
N LEU A 123 -8.76 -10.83 -6.02
CA LEU A 123 -8.93 -10.08 -4.78
C LEU A 123 -9.39 -8.65 -5.07
N GLU A 124 -8.75 -7.98 -6.01
CA GLU A 124 -9.16 -6.64 -6.43
C GLU A 124 -10.60 -6.66 -6.97
N ALA A 125 -10.95 -7.65 -7.80
CA ALA A 125 -12.30 -7.78 -8.31
C ALA A 125 -13.35 -7.99 -7.20
N VAL A 126 -13.01 -8.76 -6.17
CA VAL A 126 -13.87 -8.94 -4.98
C VAL A 126 -14.04 -7.63 -4.22
N LEU A 127 -12.97 -6.86 -4.01
CA LEU A 127 -13.05 -5.53 -3.40
C LEU A 127 -13.94 -4.59 -4.22
N GLY A 128 -13.81 -4.62 -5.55
CA GLY A 128 -14.68 -3.89 -6.47
C GLY A 128 -16.15 -4.30 -6.36
N ALA A 129 -16.43 -5.59 -6.21
CA ALA A 129 -17.79 -6.10 -6.02
C ALA A 129 -18.39 -5.64 -4.67
N VAL A 130 -17.63 -5.71 -3.58
CA VAL A 130 -18.04 -5.20 -2.26
C VAL A 130 -18.35 -3.71 -2.35
N TYR A 131 -17.48 -2.94 -3.00
CA TYR A 131 -17.69 -1.51 -3.18
C TYR A 131 -18.98 -1.18 -3.94
N ILE A 132 -19.26 -1.90 -5.04
CA ILE A 132 -20.50 -1.67 -5.83
C ILE A 132 -21.74 -1.98 -5.02
N ASP A 133 -21.75 -3.09 -4.28
CA ASP A 133 -22.93 -3.56 -3.55
C ASP A 133 -23.14 -2.81 -2.23
N ARG A 134 -22.07 -2.55 -1.49
CA ARG A 134 -22.14 -2.09 -0.08
C ARG A 134 -21.55 -0.69 0.13
N GLY A 135 -20.93 -0.12 -0.89
CA GLY A 135 -20.30 1.20 -0.84
C GLY A 135 -18.92 1.22 -0.20
N LEU A 136 -18.33 2.42 -0.18
CA LEU A 136 -16.94 2.62 0.31
C LEU A 136 -16.75 2.20 1.78
N PRO A 137 -17.67 2.47 2.73
CA PRO A 137 -17.43 2.07 4.13
C PRO A 137 -17.20 0.56 4.28
N ALA A 138 -18.05 -0.28 3.70
CA ALA A 138 -17.89 -1.73 3.80
C ALA A 138 -16.65 -2.25 3.07
N ALA A 139 -16.29 -1.65 1.93
CA ALA A 139 -15.05 -1.97 1.23
C ALA A 139 -13.82 -1.56 2.05
N ALA A 140 -13.88 -0.39 2.71
CA ALA A 140 -12.80 0.07 3.59
C ALA A 140 -12.63 -0.85 4.81
N ASP A 141 -13.72 -1.25 5.46
CA ASP A 141 -13.66 -2.19 6.59
C ASP A 141 -12.99 -3.52 6.18
N LEU A 142 -13.32 -4.03 4.99
CA LEU A 142 -12.68 -5.23 4.44
C LEU A 142 -11.19 -5.01 4.17
N VAL A 143 -10.83 -3.89 3.54
CA VAL A 143 -9.41 -3.55 3.27
C VAL A 143 -8.64 -3.41 4.58
N HIS A 144 -9.15 -2.69 5.57
CA HIS A 144 -8.51 -2.55 6.89
C HIS A 144 -8.26 -3.91 7.53
N ARG A 145 -9.25 -4.78 7.57
CA ARG A 145 -9.10 -6.11 8.15
C ARG A 145 -8.01 -6.94 7.48
N LEU A 146 -7.85 -6.82 6.16
CA LEU A 146 -6.90 -7.62 5.39
C LEU A 146 -5.50 -7.00 5.33
N PHE A 147 -5.40 -5.67 5.30
CA PHE A 147 -4.14 -4.98 4.99
C PHE A 147 -3.52 -4.23 6.18
N ASP A 148 -4.27 -3.86 7.23
CA ASP A 148 -3.69 -3.17 8.38
C ASP A 148 -2.54 -3.97 9.04
N PRO A 149 -2.64 -5.30 9.22
CA PRO A 149 -1.51 -6.09 9.73
C PRO A 149 -0.26 -6.02 8.83
N LEU A 150 -0.44 -5.98 7.51
CA LEU A 150 0.65 -5.85 6.54
C LEU A 150 1.27 -4.45 6.56
N ILE A 151 0.43 -3.42 6.75
CA ILE A 151 0.89 -2.03 6.89
C ILE A 151 1.73 -1.87 8.15
N GLU A 152 1.27 -2.40 9.28
CA GLU A 152 1.99 -2.36 10.55
C GLU A 152 3.33 -3.11 10.47
N GLU A 153 3.34 -4.29 9.86
CA GLU A 153 4.57 -5.05 9.63
C GLU A 153 5.54 -4.28 8.73
N ALA A 154 5.07 -3.76 7.60
CA ALA A 154 5.88 -2.98 6.66
C ALA A 154 6.47 -1.73 7.33
N ALA A 155 5.68 -1.01 8.11
CA ALA A 155 6.14 0.17 8.85
C ALA A 155 7.19 -0.19 9.91
N THR A 156 6.98 -1.31 10.64
CA THR A 156 7.90 -1.78 11.68
C THR A 156 9.25 -2.25 11.09
N LEU A 157 9.19 -3.00 9.99
CA LEU A 157 10.39 -3.48 9.29
C LEU A 157 11.10 -2.38 8.50
N GLY A 158 10.50 -1.18 8.39
CA GLY A 158 11.00 -0.12 7.50
C GLY A 158 10.98 -0.57 6.04
N ALA A 159 10.03 -1.43 5.66
CA ALA A 159 9.97 -2.04 4.34
C ALA A 159 9.87 -0.97 3.25
N GLY A 160 10.86 -0.97 2.36
CA GLY A 160 10.96 0.03 1.30
C GLY A 160 11.46 1.41 1.73
N LEU A 161 11.61 1.70 3.02
CA LEU A 161 12.12 2.98 3.50
C LEU A 161 13.65 3.01 3.41
N ASP A 162 14.18 4.01 2.73
CA ASP A 162 15.60 4.32 2.71
C ASP A 162 15.87 5.48 3.67
N TRP A 163 15.90 5.15 4.96
CA TRP A 163 16.13 6.13 6.02
C TRP A 163 17.45 6.88 5.88
N LYS A 164 18.47 6.23 5.28
CA LYS A 164 19.75 6.88 5.02
C LYS A 164 19.61 8.01 4.01
N THR A 165 18.89 7.77 2.91
CA THR A 165 18.59 8.80 1.91
C THR A 165 17.72 9.90 2.52
N SER A 166 16.68 9.53 3.26
CA SER A 166 15.79 10.52 3.90
C SER A 166 16.51 11.38 4.94
N LEU A 167 17.43 10.79 5.72
CA LEU A 167 18.26 11.56 6.65
C LEU A 167 19.21 12.49 5.90
N GLN A 168 19.81 12.02 4.80
CA GLN A 168 20.69 12.84 3.97
C GLN A 168 19.96 14.03 3.34
N GLU A 169 18.75 13.84 2.84
CA GLU A 169 17.90 14.90 2.30
C GLU A 169 17.55 15.93 3.39
N LEU A 170 17.15 15.46 4.57
CA LEU A 170 16.81 16.32 5.70
C LEU A 170 18.02 17.15 6.17
N THR A 171 19.19 16.52 6.33
CA THR A 171 20.41 17.23 6.76
C THR A 171 20.93 18.18 5.69
N ALA A 172 20.74 17.86 4.41
CA ALA A 172 21.08 18.76 3.31
C ALA A 172 20.19 20.01 3.30
N SER A 173 18.86 19.86 3.46
CA SER A 173 17.94 20.99 3.54
C SER A 173 18.23 21.89 4.74
N ALA A 174 18.62 21.30 5.88
CA ALA A 174 19.02 22.01 7.09
C ALA A 174 20.47 22.54 7.06
N SER A 175 21.22 22.35 5.97
CA SER A 175 22.63 22.72 5.85
C SER A 175 23.56 22.10 6.91
N MET A 176 23.21 20.94 7.43
CA MET A 176 23.96 20.21 8.48
C MET A 176 25.03 19.25 7.93
N GLY A 177 25.19 19.16 6.62
CA GLY A 177 26.16 18.29 5.98
C GLY A 177 25.66 16.86 5.75
N VAL A 178 26.60 15.96 5.39
CA VAL A 178 26.27 14.57 5.09
C VAL A 178 26.35 13.73 6.36
N PRO A 179 25.34 12.87 6.67
CA PRO A 179 25.39 11.98 7.82
C PRO A 179 26.52 10.95 7.72
N GLU A 180 27.21 10.69 8.83
CA GLU A 180 28.21 9.64 8.96
C GLU A 180 27.68 8.50 9.83
N TYR A 181 28.12 7.26 9.56
CA TYR A 181 27.72 6.09 10.31
C TYR A 181 28.90 5.38 10.94
N VAL A 182 28.90 5.28 12.26
CA VAL A 182 29.91 4.53 13.02
C VAL A 182 29.31 3.17 13.37
N VAL A 183 29.86 2.09 12.81
CA VAL A 183 29.34 0.73 13.01
C VAL A 183 30.28 -0.08 13.87
N SER A 184 29.75 -0.77 14.87
CA SER A 184 30.41 -1.77 15.70
C SER A 184 29.68 -3.12 15.57
N GLU A 185 30.42 -4.21 15.81
CA GLU A 185 29.86 -5.55 15.80
C GLU A 185 30.16 -6.29 17.10
N THR A 186 29.21 -7.12 17.55
CA THR A 186 29.34 -7.95 18.74
C THR A 186 28.74 -9.34 18.48
N GLY A 187 29.21 -10.35 19.23
CA GLY A 187 28.73 -11.73 19.13
C GLY A 187 29.58 -12.63 18.22
N PRO A 188 29.36 -13.96 18.29
CA PRO A 188 30.07 -14.94 17.48
C PRO A 188 29.66 -14.84 15.99
N ASP A 189 30.52 -15.34 15.09
CA ASP A 189 30.33 -15.20 13.63
C ASP A 189 28.95 -15.65 13.09
N HIS A 190 28.33 -16.63 13.72
CA HIS A 190 27.01 -17.16 13.33
C HIS A 190 25.81 -16.39 13.94
N GLN A 191 26.08 -15.44 14.86
CA GLN A 191 25.08 -14.61 15.54
C GLN A 191 25.60 -13.18 15.74
N LYS A 192 26.24 -12.61 14.75
CA LYS A 192 26.70 -11.21 14.81
C LYS A 192 25.54 -10.25 14.94
N LEU A 193 25.66 -9.33 15.88
CA LEU A 193 24.78 -8.17 16.02
C LEU A 193 25.59 -6.92 15.72
N PHE A 194 25.06 -6.11 14.83
CA PHE A 194 25.64 -4.83 14.45
C PHE A 194 24.93 -3.71 15.19
N THR A 195 25.71 -2.73 15.64
CA THR A 195 25.20 -1.48 16.20
C THR A 195 25.77 -0.34 15.40
N ALA A 196 24.91 0.55 14.89
CA ALA A 196 25.30 1.74 14.17
C ALA A 196 24.89 3.01 14.94
N VAL A 197 25.70 4.04 14.84
CA VAL A 197 25.41 5.39 15.33
C VAL A 197 25.43 6.33 14.14
N ALA A 198 24.33 7.06 13.91
CA ALA A 198 24.26 8.10 12.90
C ALA A 198 24.70 9.42 13.52
N ARG A 199 25.72 10.04 12.89
CA ARG A 199 26.28 11.35 13.27
C ARG A 199 25.95 12.40 12.24
N VAL A 200 25.53 13.56 12.71
CA VAL A 200 25.25 14.71 11.87
C VAL A 200 25.99 15.91 12.45
N ALA A 201 26.75 16.62 11.64
CA ALA A 201 27.59 17.75 12.07
C ALA A 201 28.54 17.44 13.24
N GLY A 202 28.92 16.15 13.41
CA GLY A 202 29.83 15.69 14.49
C GLY A 202 29.14 15.16 15.74
N ASP A 203 27.83 15.36 15.90
CA ASP A 203 27.04 14.92 17.05
C ASP A 203 26.27 13.63 16.75
N ASP A 204 26.04 12.81 17.77
CA ASP A 204 25.31 11.56 17.69
C ASP A 204 23.79 11.83 17.76
N TYR A 205 23.07 11.58 16.66
CA TYR A 205 21.64 11.82 16.54
C TYR A 205 20.78 10.57 16.67
N GLY A 206 21.28 9.40 16.26
CA GLY A 206 20.51 8.17 16.30
C GLY A 206 21.38 6.93 16.46
N GLN A 207 20.83 5.92 17.10
CA GLN A 207 21.44 4.60 17.24
C GLN A 207 20.48 3.53 16.73
N GLY A 208 21.04 2.52 16.03
CA GLY A 208 20.29 1.38 15.53
C GLY A 208 21.06 0.07 15.71
N ARG A 209 20.33 -1.04 15.73
CA ARG A 209 20.85 -2.39 15.84
C ARG A 209 20.25 -3.27 14.74
N GLY A 210 21.02 -4.25 14.26
CA GLY A 210 20.52 -5.15 13.23
C GLY A 210 21.40 -6.38 13.09
N ARG A 211 20.91 -7.36 12.32
CA ARG A 211 21.64 -8.58 11.96
C ARG A 211 22.64 -8.36 10.83
N SER A 212 22.57 -7.20 10.21
CA SER A 212 23.53 -6.74 9.18
C SER A 212 23.92 -5.29 9.42
N LYS A 213 25.06 -4.86 8.86
CA LYS A 213 25.48 -3.45 8.90
C LYS A 213 24.42 -2.53 8.30
N LYS A 214 23.85 -2.94 7.15
CA LYS A 214 22.79 -2.18 6.46
C LYS A 214 21.55 -1.98 7.34
N GLU A 215 21.09 -3.02 8.00
CA GLU A 215 19.93 -2.96 8.90
C GLU A 215 20.19 -2.02 10.09
N ALA A 216 21.35 -2.15 10.76
CA ALA A 216 21.73 -1.27 11.85
C ALA A 216 21.86 0.20 11.43
N GLU A 217 22.43 0.47 10.25
CA GLU A 217 22.54 1.82 9.70
C GLU A 217 21.18 2.42 9.34
N GLN A 218 20.25 1.64 8.78
CA GLN A 218 18.89 2.09 8.45
C GLN A 218 18.12 2.45 9.72
N GLU A 219 18.20 1.64 10.78
CA GLU A 219 17.56 1.93 12.06
C GLU A 219 18.18 3.16 12.75
N ALA A 220 19.51 3.30 12.71
CA ALA A 220 20.20 4.48 13.22
C ALA A 220 19.77 5.76 12.48
N ALA A 221 19.64 5.67 11.15
CA ALA A 221 19.17 6.77 10.30
C ALA A 221 17.71 7.14 10.62
N ALA A 222 16.83 6.15 10.81
CA ALA A 222 15.45 6.38 11.19
C ALA A 222 15.32 7.11 12.52
N THR A 223 16.10 6.69 13.52
CA THR A 223 16.13 7.33 14.84
C THR A 223 16.65 8.77 14.76
N ALA A 224 17.73 8.99 14.00
CA ALA A 224 18.29 10.32 13.78
C ALA A 224 17.32 11.24 13.03
N TRP A 225 16.65 10.73 12.02
CA TRP A 225 15.68 11.49 11.21
C TRP A 225 14.50 11.97 12.06
N ARG A 226 13.89 11.08 12.89
CA ARG A 226 12.77 11.45 13.77
C ARG A 226 13.19 12.54 14.75
N ARG A 227 14.34 12.40 15.39
CA ARG A 227 14.86 13.39 16.34
C ARG A 227 15.10 14.74 15.66
N LEU A 228 15.73 14.76 14.50
CA LEU A 228 15.98 16.00 13.76
C LEU A 228 14.69 16.67 13.30
N ARG A 229 13.66 15.93 12.92
CA ARG A 229 12.34 16.50 12.58
C ARG A 229 11.65 17.16 13.76
N GLU A 230 11.85 16.64 14.98
CA GLU A 230 11.35 17.27 16.21
C GLU A 230 12.14 18.55 16.58
N GLU A 231 13.45 18.57 16.31
CA GLU A 231 14.34 19.71 16.64
C GLU A 231 14.32 20.83 15.60
N LEU A 232 14.06 20.50 14.32
CA LEU A 232 14.01 21.47 13.23
C LEU A 232 12.62 22.13 13.16
N PRO A 233 12.53 23.45 13.02
CA PRO A 233 11.25 24.12 12.80
C PRO A 233 10.61 23.60 11.49
N ASP A 234 9.29 23.48 11.50
CA ASP A 234 8.51 23.12 10.31
C ASP A 234 8.62 24.28 9.30
N ASP A 235 9.57 24.20 8.37
CA ASP A 235 9.67 25.14 7.27
C ASP A 235 8.46 24.90 6.37
N GLY A 236 7.38 25.64 6.63
CA GLY A 236 6.08 25.58 5.94
C GLY A 236 6.17 25.81 4.43
N THR A 237 6.86 24.94 3.70
CA THR A 237 6.88 24.86 2.24
C THR A 237 5.91 23.80 1.73
N GLY A 238 4.65 23.96 2.10
CA GLY A 238 3.52 23.14 1.60
C GLY A 238 2.28 24.01 1.57
N ASP A 239 2.17 24.89 0.59
CA ASP A 239 1.00 25.51 -0.02
C ASP A 239 1.27 26.99 -0.38
N ALA A 240 2.04 27.19 -1.42
CA ALA A 240 2.11 28.48 -2.09
C ALA A 240 1.88 28.27 -3.59
N ASP A 241 0.64 27.94 -3.97
CA ASP A 241 0.13 28.26 -5.29
C ASP A 241 -1.41 28.36 -5.25
N SER A 242 -1.88 29.51 -4.74
CA SER A 242 -3.20 30.02 -5.06
C SER A 242 -3.00 31.27 -5.89
N PRO A 243 -3.29 31.28 -7.20
CA PRO A 243 -3.24 32.50 -7.98
C PRO A 243 -4.34 33.44 -7.50
N GLY A 244 -3.91 34.55 -6.94
CA GLY A 244 -4.75 35.66 -6.48
C GLY A 244 -5.70 36.11 -7.59
N SER A 245 -6.97 36.21 -7.24
CA SER A 245 -7.98 36.94 -8.00
C SER A 245 -7.66 38.42 -7.95
N THR A 246 -7.14 38.98 -9.03
CA THR A 246 -7.16 40.42 -9.24
C THR A 246 -8.53 40.81 -9.77
N GLY A 247 -9.35 41.34 -8.90
CA GLY A 247 -10.50 42.12 -9.27
C GLY A 247 -10.07 43.39 -9.99
N THR A 248 -10.59 43.62 -11.17
CA THR A 248 -10.71 44.95 -11.78
C THR A 248 -12.17 45.30 -11.90
N ASP A 249 -12.54 46.23 -11.04
CA ASP A 249 -13.70 47.10 -11.14
C ASP A 249 -13.56 48.01 -12.38
N GLY A 250 -14.63 48.26 -13.09
CA GLY A 250 -14.65 49.13 -14.26
C GLY A 250 -16.05 49.27 -14.85
N SER A 251 -16.84 50.09 -14.21
CA SER A 251 -18.06 50.72 -14.77
C SER A 251 -17.86 51.24 -16.20
N ASP A 252 -18.78 51.00 -17.11
CA ASP A 252 -19.51 52.06 -17.80
C ASP A 252 -20.64 51.52 -18.71
N ARG A 253 -21.84 52.06 -18.53
CA ARG A 253 -22.89 52.10 -19.56
C ARG A 253 -22.69 53.42 -20.34
N PRO A 254 -23.11 53.52 -21.64
CA PRO A 254 -24.53 53.74 -21.92
C PRO A 254 -25.09 53.20 -23.25
N THR A 255 -26.39 53.00 -23.23
CA THR A 255 -27.48 53.26 -24.18
C THR A 255 -27.23 53.39 -25.69
N ASP A 256 -28.26 52.87 -26.43
CA ASP A 256 -28.84 53.21 -27.70
C ASP A 256 -28.43 52.40 -28.95
N ALA A 257 -29.37 51.60 -29.40
CA ALA A 257 -30.22 51.62 -30.61
C ALA A 257 -30.82 50.24 -30.84
#